data_a242675fb7788978124ad485fe17a0e6
#
_entry.id   a242675fb7788978124ad485fe17a0e6
#
_cell.length_a   1.000
_cell.length_b   1.000
_cell.length_c   1.000
_cell.angle_alpha   90.00
_cell.angle_beta   90.00
_cell.angle_gamma   90.00
#
_symmetry.space_group_name_H-M   'P 1'
#
loop_
_entity.id
_entity.type
_entity.pdbx_description
1 polymer ?
#
loop_
_entity_poly.entity_id
_entity_poly.type
_entity_poly.pdbx_seq_one_letter_code
_entity_poly.pdbx_strand_id
1 'polypeptide(L)'
;MEKEKIIEARNVSLTYRVRKQIFSKVKKKVHALKDVSFDVYAGEKLGVVGRNGCGKSTLFKILTGIFEPDDGALNIRKGLNIQLLSLGLGFEGNLSGRDNAVLNGMLLGKSRDFMLQRLDAIKEFSELGDFFEMPVYTYSSGMNGRLGFSVALEAEPDVLLIDEVLGVGDAHFAEKSEQAMQEKFASGCTIILVTHRHETIRKMCDRAIWIEDGSTRMEGGTDEVTRNYLQSLHLKKPDKGETKKSPLPDSDRRAAQS
;
A
#
# COMPACT_ATOMS: atom_id res chain seq x y z
N MET A 1 0.12 25.44 -17.34
CA MET A 1 -0.76 24.39 -17.93
C MET A 1 -1.48 23.72 -16.77
N GLU A 2 -2.81 23.69 -16.82
CA GLU A 2 -3.59 22.90 -15.84
C GLU A 2 -3.20 21.42 -15.96
N LYS A 3 -2.85 20.78 -14.86
CA LYS A 3 -2.56 19.32 -14.86
C LYS A 3 -3.86 18.57 -15.15
N GLU A 4 -3.81 17.61 -16.06
CA GLU A 4 -4.97 16.76 -16.42
C GLU A 4 -5.40 15.90 -15.23
N LYS A 5 -6.67 15.96 -14.84
CA LYS A 5 -7.25 15.11 -13.81
C LYS A 5 -7.46 13.70 -14.40
N ILE A 6 -6.90 12.68 -13.78
CA ILE A 6 -6.96 11.29 -14.24
C ILE A 6 -7.74 10.36 -13.32
N ILE A 7 -7.88 10.71 -12.04
CA ILE A 7 -8.74 10.01 -11.07
C ILE A 7 -9.53 11.06 -10.31
N GLU A 8 -10.83 10.81 -10.16
CA GLU A 8 -11.74 11.63 -9.37
C GLU A 8 -12.58 10.73 -8.47
N ALA A 9 -12.43 10.88 -7.15
CA ALA A 9 -13.23 10.20 -6.15
C ALA A 9 -14.15 11.21 -5.45
N ARG A 10 -15.45 10.89 -5.32
CA ARG A 10 -16.47 11.71 -4.67
C ARG A 10 -17.31 10.87 -3.73
N ASN A 11 -17.22 11.16 -2.44
CA ASN A 11 -18.01 10.51 -1.38
C ASN A 11 -17.92 8.97 -1.40
N VAL A 12 -16.75 8.44 -1.78
CA VAL A 12 -16.53 7.00 -1.93
C VAL A 12 -16.64 6.31 -0.59
N SER A 13 -17.51 5.29 -0.50
CA SER A 13 -17.72 4.47 0.69
C SER A 13 -17.62 2.98 0.40
N LEU A 14 -17.17 2.20 1.39
CA LEU A 14 -17.11 0.73 1.32
C LEU A 14 -17.26 0.10 2.70
N THR A 15 -18.12 -0.92 2.79
CA THR A 15 -18.42 -1.63 4.02
C THR A 15 -18.15 -3.13 3.89
N TYR A 16 -17.23 -3.64 4.66
CA TYR A 16 -17.02 -5.09 4.76
C TYR A 16 -18.12 -5.75 5.59
N ARG A 17 -18.65 -6.89 5.09
CA ARG A 17 -19.61 -7.73 5.80
C ARG A 17 -18.90 -8.99 6.28
N VAL A 18 -18.45 -9.00 7.53
CA VAL A 18 -17.70 -10.10 8.13
C VAL A 18 -18.64 -11.00 8.94
N ARG A 19 -18.62 -12.32 8.67
CA ARG A 19 -19.30 -13.30 9.52
C ARG A 19 -18.42 -13.58 10.75
N LYS A 20 -18.99 -13.46 11.95
CA LYS A 20 -18.25 -13.74 13.21
C LYS A 20 -17.83 -15.20 13.36
N GLN A 21 -18.58 -16.15 12.83
CA GLN A 21 -18.32 -17.59 12.84
C GLN A 21 -18.98 -18.22 11.60
N ILE A 22 -18.47 -19.39 11.18
CA ILE A 22 -18.94 -20.12 9.97
C ILE A 22 -20.46 -20.38 10.03
N PHE A 23 -21.03 -20.67 11.21
CA PHE A 23 -22.47 -20.93 11.43
C PHE A 23 -23.26 -19.72 11.97
N SER A 24 -22.65 -18.56 12.15
CA SER A 24 -23.35 -17.37 12.65
C SER A 24 -24.14 -16.67 11.55
N LYS A 25 -25.45 -16.45 11.78
CA LYS A 25 -26.29 -15.61 10.92
C LYS A 25 -25.97 -14.11 11.07
N VAL A 26 -25.24 -13.71 12.13
CA VAL A 26 -24.92 -12.31 12.42
C VAL A 26 -23.70 -11.89 11.63
N LYS A 27 -23.88 -10.95 10.70
CA LYS A 27 -22.83 -10.29 9.95
C LYS A 27 -22.45 -8.99 10.68
N LYS A 28 -21.17 -8.85 11.05
CA LYS A 28 -20.66 -7.56 11.52
C LYS A 28 -20.36 -6.69 10.30
N LYS A 29 -20.94 -5.48 10.24
CA LYS A 29 -20.58 -4.47 9.25
C LYS A 29 -19.38 -3.68 9.76
N VAL A 30 -18.37 -3.53 8.93
CA VAL A 30 -17.18 -2.70 9.20
C VAL A 30 -17.08 -1.69 8.08
N HIS A 31 -17.39 -0.42 8.36
CA HIS A 31 -17.26 0.67 7.41
C HIS A 31 -15.76 0.99 7.28
N ALA A 32 -15.17 0.56 6.18
CA ALA A 32 -13.76 0.79 5.91
C ALA A 32 -13.53 2.18 5.30
N LEU A 33 -14.40 2.58 4.38
CA LEU A 33 -14.50 3.95 3.88
C LEU A 33 -15.94 4.44 4.04
N LYS A 34 -16.12 5.73 4.33
CA LYS A 34 -17.43 6.34 4.59
C LYS A 34 -17.72 7.52 3.68
N ASP A 35 -16.71 8.34 3.41
CA ASP A 35 -16.83 9.55 2.64
C ASP A 35 -15.41 10.00 2.22
N VAL A 36 -14.86 9.31 1.22
CA VAL A 36 -13.53 9.65 0.71
C VAL A 36 -13.68 10.39 -0.60
N SER A 37 -13.16 11.62 -0.62
CA SER A 37 -13.17 12.49 -1.80
C SER A 37 -11.77 13.05 -2.02
N PHE A 38 -11.24 12.92 -3.25
CA PHE A 38 -9.96 13.47 -3.68
C PHE A 38 -9.84 13.43 -5.19
N ASP A 39 -8.87 14.16 -5.71
CA ASP A 39 -8.47 14.15 -7.11
C ASP A 39 -7.01 13.70 -7.26
N VAL A 40 -6.69 13.06 -8.41
CA VAL A 40 -5.31 12.76 -8.81
C VAL A 40 -5.07 13.31 -10.21
N TYR A 41 -3.95 13.98 -10.38
CA TYR A 41 -3.56 14.58 -11.65
C TYR A 41 -2.42 13.81 -12.31
N ALA A 42 -2.36 13.84 -13.65
CA ALA A 42 -1.29 13.17 -14.41
C ALA A 42 0.10 13.65 -13.96
N GLY A 43 1.00 12.69 -13.70
CA GLY A 43 2.36 12.94 -13.23
C GLY A 43 2.48 13.42 -11.77
N GLU A 44 1.36 13.52 -11.04
CA GLU A 44 1.35 13.93 -9.63
C GLU A 44 1.89 12.82 -8.71
N LYS A 45 2.55 13.23 -7.62
CA LYS A 45 2.92 12.38 -6.50
C LYS A 45 2.03 12.75 -5.31
N LEU A 46 0.99 11.94 -5.07
CA LEU A 46 0.02 12.15 -4.00
C LEU A 46 0.36 11.31 -2.78
N GLY A 47 0.60 11.95 -1.64
CA GLY A 47 0.78 11.28 -0.35
C GLY A 47 -0.56 10.99 0.32
N VAL A 48 -0.70 9.82 0.95
CA VAL A 48 -1.88 9.46 1.75
C VAL A 48 -1.45 9.20 3.18
N VAL A 49 -1.87 10.07 4.10
CA VAL A 49 -1.62 9.93 5.54
C VAL A 49 -2.87 9.50 6.29
N GLY A 50 -2.66 8.81 7.42
CA GLY A 50 -3.74 8.37 8.30
C GLY A 50 -3.32 7.22 9.19
N ARG A 51 -4.04 7.01 10.30
CA ARG A 51 -3.77 5.95 11.28
C ARG A 51 -3.98 4.56 10.67
N ASN A 52 -3.42 3.51 11.33
CA ASN A 52 -3.71 2.12 10.96
C ASN A 52 -5.21 1.84 11.07
N GLY A 53 -5.76 1.16 10.05
CA GLY A 53 -7.18 0.85 10.00
C GLY A 53 -8.09 1.98 9.54
N CYS A 54 -7.58 3.16 9.13
CA CYS A 54 -8.42 4.26 8.63
C CYS A 54 -8.93 4.08 7.19
N GLY A 55 -8.52 3.00 6.49
CA GLY A 55 -9.03 2.68 5.16
C GLY A 55 -8.05 2.77 4.00
N LYS A 56 -6.76 3.14 4.21
CA LYS A 56 -5.76 3.35 3.14
C LYS A 56 -5.61 2.13 2.20
N SER A 57 -5.40 0.95 2.74
CA SER A 57 -5.29 -0.28 1.91
C SER A 57 -6.61 -0.66 1.25
N THR A 58 -7.76 -0.26 1.82
CA THR A 58 -9.07 -0.42 1.18
C THR A 58 -9.21 0.53 0.01
N LEU A 59 -8.76 1.78 0.15
CA LEU A 59 -8.71 2.74 -0.94
C LEU A 59 -7.89 2.20 -2.11
N PHE A 60 -6.71 1.62 -1.87
CA PHE A 60 -5.90 1.02 -2.92
C PHE A 60 -6.60 -0.14 -3.64
N LYS A 61 -7.34 -0.98 -2.91
CA LYS A 61 -8.14 -2.06 -3.52
C LYS A 61 -9.27 -1.53 -4.40
N ILE A 62 -9.83 -0.38 -4.07
CA ILE A 62 -10.82 0.29 -4.92
C ILE A 62 -10.14 0.87 -6.16
N LEU A 63 -9.02 1.57 -6.01
CA LEU A 63 -8.29 2.17 -7.14
C LEU A 63 -7.77 1.13 -8.14
N THR A 64 -7.42 -0.08 -7.66
CA THR A 64 -7.02 -1.21 -8.52
C THR A 64 -8.19 -2.01 -9.08
N GLY A 65 -9.45 -1.63 -8.77
CA GLY A 65 -10.64 -2.34 -9.26
C GLY A 65 -10.92 -3.68 -8.57
N ILE A 66 -10.21 -4.03 -7.47
CA ILE A 66 -10.48 -5.25 -6.69
C ILE A 66 -11.83 -5.15 -5.99
N PHE A 67 -12.22 -3.95 -5.57
CA PHE A 67 -13.53 -3.65 -5.02
C PHE A 67 -14.17 -2.48 -5.75
N GLU A 68 -15.48 -2.57 -5.95
CA GLU A 68 -16.31 -1.42 -6.32
C GLU A 68 -16.80 -0.71 -5.06
N PRO A 69 -16.93 0.62 -5.06
CA PRO A 69 -17.54 1.36 -3.97
C PRO A 69 -18.99 0.91 -3.73
N ASP A 70 -19.44 0.87 -2.46
CA ASP A 70 -20.86 0.65 -2.14
C ASP A 70 -21.69 1.90 -2.45
N ASP A 71 -21.08 3.10 -2.36
CA ASP A 71 -21.73 4.40 -2.63
C ASP A 71 -20.67 5.44 -3.02
N GLY A 72 -21.12 6.56 -3.61
CA GLY A 72 -20.28 7.60 -4.16
C GLY A 72 -19.92 7.36 -5.62
N ALA A 73 -18.98 8.14 -6.14
CA ALA A 73 -18.51 8.05 -7.52
C ALA A 73 -16.99 7.95 -7.59
N LEU A 74 -16.49 7.02 -8.39
CA LEU A 74 -15.08 6.91 -8.75
C LEU A 74 -14.94 6.95 -10.25
N ASN A 75 -14.37 8.04 -10.77
CA ASN A 75 -14.11 8.21 -12.18
C ASN A 75 -12.59 8.05 -12.42
N ILE A 76 -12.21 7.05 -13.17
CA ILE A 76 -10.83 6.79 -13.59
C ILE A 76 -10.79 6.96 -15.10
N ARG A 77 -9.83 7.74 -15.62
CA ARG A 77 -9.63 7.91 -17.05
C ARG A 77 -9.46 6.54 -17.72
N LYS A 78 -10.22 6.29 -18.79
CA LYS A 78 -10.18 5.01 -19.52
C LYS A 78 -8.78 4.70 -20.05
N GLY A 79 -8.38 3.44 -19.95
CA GLY A 79 -7.10 2.94 -20.46
C GLY A 79 -5.90 3.15 -19.53
N LEU A 80 -6.08 3.73 -18.34
CA LEU A 80 -5.00 3.83 -17.36
C LEU A 80 -4.68 2.45 -16.77
N ASN A 81 -3.40 2.14 -16.75
CA ASN A 81 -2.85 1.00 -16.01
C ASN A 81 -2.47 1.43 -14.60
N ILE A 82 -3.27 1.03 -13.61
CA ILE A 82 -3.03 1.31 -12.19
C ILE A 82 -2.48 0.05 -11.54
N GLN A 83 -1.28 0.11 -10.97
CA GLN A 83 -0.64 -1.03 -10.34
C GLN A 83 -0.34 -0.76 -8.87
N LEU A 84 -0.62 -1.74 -8.03
CA LEU A 84 -0.13 -1.78 -6.67
C LEU A 84 1.25 -2.43 -6.66
N LEU A 85 2.25 -1.74 -6.15
CA LEU A 85 3.58 -2.31 -5.92
C LEU A 85 3.47 -3.39 -4.83
N SER A 86 3.23 -4.62 -5.27
CA SER A 86 3.14 -5.79 -4.40
C SER A 86 4.18 -6.82 -4.82
N LEU A 87 5.00 -7.25 -3.87
CA LEU A 87 6.20 -8.02 -4.14
C LEU A 87 5.88 -9.51 -4.22
N GLY A 88 5.98 -10.07 -5.44
CA GLY A 88 5.87 -11.51 -5.66
C GLY A 88 4.48 -12.12 -5.50
N LEU A 89 3.42 -11.33 -5.55
CA LEU A 89 2.05 -11.84 -5.59
C LEU A 89 1.77 -12.49 -6.95
N GLY A 90 1.27 -13.73 -6.92
CA GLY A 90 0.85 -14.46 -8.12
C GLY A 90 1.96 -15.21 -8.83
N PHE A 91 3.11 -15.44 -8.21
CA PHE A 91 4.12 -16.32 -8.76
C PHE A 91 3.71 -17.79 -8.66
N GLU A 92 3.83 -18.49 -9.78
CA GLU A 92 3.61 -19.94 -9.87
C GLU A 92 4.91 -20.66 -9.56
N GLY A 93 4.95 -21.43 -8.47
CA GLY A 93 6.17 -22.04 -7.96
C GLY A 93 6.88 -22.96 -8.96
N ASN A 94 6.13 -23.66 -9.79
CA ASN A 94 6.70 -24.63 -10.77
C ASN A 94 7.25 -23.98 -12.03
N LEU A 95 6.96 -22.70 -12.26
CA LEU A 95 7.50 -21.94 -13.38
C LEU A 95 8.86 -21.31 -13.02
N SER A 96 9.69 -21.07 -14.03
CA SER A 96 10.95 -20.33 -13.89
C SER A 96 10.71 -18.86 -13.49
N GLY A 97 11.74 -18.19 -12.99
CA GLY A 97 11.70 -16.75 -12.76
C GLY A 97 11.39 -15.98 -14.04
N ARG A 98 11.96 -16.41 -15.18
CA ARG A 98 11.67 -15.88 -16.52
C ARG A 98 10.18 -15.96 -16.85
N ASP A 99 9.58 -17.15 -16.73
CA ASP A 99 8.18 -17.37 -17.07
C ASP A 99 7.25 -16.61 -16.12
N ASN A 100 7.60 -16.58 -14.84
CA ASN A 100 6.89 -15.78 -13.84
C ASN A 100 6.98 -14.28 -14.12
N ALA A 101 8.11 -13.78 -14.60
CA ALA A 101 8.24 -12.37 -14.99
C ALA A 101 7.26 -12.01 -16.11
N VAL A 102 7.14 -12.87 -17.14
CA VAL A 102 6.18 -12.67 -18.22
C VAL A 102 4.76 -12.76 -17.71
N LEU A 103 4.42 -13.84 -16.98
CA LEU A 103 3.08 -14.08 -16.46
C LEU A 103 2.63 -12.92 -15.53
N ASN A 104 3.49 -12.53 -14.60
CA ASN A 104 3.19 -11.46 -13.66
C ASN A 104 3.02 -10.12 -14.37
N GLY A 105 3.87 -9.78 -15.34
CA GLY A 105 3.71 -8.59 -16.17
C GLY A 105 2.39 -8.57 -16.94
N MET A 106 1.94 -9.73 -17.45
CA MET A 106 0.64 -9.86 -18.10
C MET A 106 -0.52 -9.66 -17.10
N LEU A 107 -0.41 -10.17 -15.86
CA LEU A 107 -1.38 -9.89 -14.79
C LEU A 107 -1.40 -8.41 -14.40
N LEU A 108 -0.28 -7.71 -14.56
CA LEU A 108 -0.18 -6.25 -14.41
C LEU A 108 -0.69 -5.48 -15.63
N GLY A 109 -1.31 -6.15 -16.61
CA GLY A 109 -1.97 -5.53 -17.77
C GLY A 109 -1.06 -5.25 -18.95
N LYS A 110 0.17 -5.82 -19.00
CA LYS A 110 1.08 -5.68 -20.14
C LYS A 110 0.91 -6.82 -21.16
N SER A 111 1.24 -6.56 -22.42
CA SER A 111 1.25 -7.64 -23.40
C SER A 111 2.42 -8.59 -23.15
N ARG A 112 2.27 -9.85 -23.60
CA ARG A 112 3.34 -10.84 -23.57
C ARG A 112 4.60 -10.33 -24.26
N ASP A 113 4.44 -9.75 -25.44
CA ASP A 113 5.57 -9.29 -26.27
C ASP A 113 6.30 -8.12 -25.60
N PHE A 114 5.57 -7.22 -24.94
CA PHE A 114 6.16 -6.15 -24.13
C PHE A 114 7.05 -6.73 -23.02
N MET A 115 6.57 -7.73 -22.28
CA MET A 115 7.33 -8.34 -21.18
C MET A 115 8.53 -9.15 -21.70
N LEU A 116 8.41 -9.83 -22.84
CA LEU A 116 9.54 -10.56 -23.44
C LEU A 116 10.70 -9.61 -23.78
N GLN A 117 10.43 -8.40 -24.23
CA GLN A 117 11.46 -7.39 -24.52
C GLN A 117 12.14 -6.83 -23.27
N ARG A 118 11.53 -7.00 -22.09
CA ARG A 118 12.05 -6.50 -20.79
C ARG A 118 12.77 -7.56 -19.96
N LEU A 119 12.80 -8.82 -20.42
CA LEU A 119 13.35 -9.92 -19.62
C LEU A 119 14.81 -9.73 -19.24
N ASP A 120 15.63 -9.20 -20.14
CA ASP A 120 17.05 -8.97 -19.86
C ASP A 120 17.23 -7.90 -18.78
N ALA A 121 16.47 -6.80 -18.85
CA ALA A 121 16.46 -5.76 -17.82
C ALA A 121 15.96 -6.28 -16.47
N ILE A 122 14.88 -7.10 -16.45
CA ILE A 122 14.38 -7.76 -15.25
C ILE A 122 15.42 -8.68 -14.65
N LYS A 123 16.10 -9.50 -15.47
CA LYS A 123 17.15 -10.42 -15.03
C LYS A 123 18.31 -9.66 -14.41
N GLU A 124 18.80 -8.63 -15.09
CA GLU A 124 19.90 -7.79 -14.62
C GLU A 124 19.56 -7.06 -13.33
N PHE A 125 18.37 -6.41 -13.28
CA PHE A 125 17.96 -5.67 -12.10
C PHE A 125 17.76 -6.57 -10.88
N SER A 126 17.14 -7.77 -11.07
CA SER A 126 16.85 -8.70 -9.98
C SER A 126 18.10 -9.38 -9.39
N GLU A 127 19.22 -9.39 -10.11
CA GLU A 127 20.48 -10.04 -9.71
C GLU A 127 20.31 -11.53 -9.36
N LEU A 128 19.39 -12.21 -10.02
CA LEU A 128 19.11 -13.62 -9.78
C LEU A 128 20.11 -14.56 -10.47
N GLY A 129 20.88 -14.04 -11.46
CA GLY A 129 21.85 -14.86 -12.21
C GLY A 129 21.19 -16.07 -12.87
N ASP A 130 21.75 -17.25 -12.62
CA ASP A 130 21.23 -18.52 -13.18
C ASP A 130 19.91 -18.96 -12.56
N PHE A 131 19.60 -18.49 -11.33
CA PHE A 131 18.31 -18.75 -10.71
C PHE A 131 17.14 -18.22 -11.52
N PHE A 132 17.34 -17.19 -12.36
CA PHE A 132 16.29 -16.65 -13.21
C PHE A 132 15.65 -17.68 -14.12
N GLU A 133 16.40 -18.71 -14.53
CA GLU A 133 15.92 -19.83 -15.35
C GLU A 133 15.42 -21.02 -14.51
N MET A 134 15.54 -20.96 -13.16
CA MET A 134 15.12 -22.02 -12.26
C MET A 134 13.69 -21.82 -11.75
N PRO A 135 12.98 -22.89 -11.35
CA PRO A 135 11.65 -22.78 -10.76
C PRO A 135 11.63 -21.95 -9.48
N VAL A 136 10.60 -21.10 -9.33
CA VAL A 136 10.47 -20.15 -8.23
C VAL A 136 10.33 -20.83 -6.86
N TYR A 137 9.88 -22.11 -6.79
CA TYR A 137 9.87 -22.84 -5.52
C TYR A 137 11.26 -23.02 -4.91
N THR A 138 12.34 -22.85 -5.70
CA THR A 138 13.73 -22.90 -5.21
C THR A 138 14.21 -21.58 -4.62
N TYR A 139 13.40 -20.50 -4.73
CA TYR A 139 13.79 -19.15 -4.34
C TYR A 139 13.64 -18.94 -2.83
N SER A 140 14.54 -18.13 -2.28
CA SER A 140 14.33 -17.53 -0.96
C SER A 140 13.26 -16.43 -1.05
N SER A 141 12.72 -16.01 0.11
CA SER A 141 11.79 -14.87 0.17
C SER A 141 12.39 -13.58 -0.41
N GLY A 142 13.70 -13.35 -0.18
CA GLY A 142 14.43 -12.23 -0.75
C GLY A 142 14.52 -12.29 -2.28
N MET A 143 14.80 -13.48 -2.86
CA MET A 143 14.84 -13.68 -4.31
C MET A 143 13.46 -13.43 -4.94
N ASN A 144 12.39 -13.93 -4.31
CA ASN A 144 11.01 -13.65 -4.74
C ASN A 144 10.71 -12.16 -4.73
N GLY A 145 11.10 -11.47 -3.67
CA GLY A 145 10.93 -10.02 -3.58
C GLY A 145 11.69 -9.27 -4.66
N ARG A 146 12.96 -9.65 -4.93
CA ARG A 146 13.79 -9.05 -5.99
C ARG A 146 13.17 -9.24 -7.37
N LEU A 147 12.71 -10.44 -7.70
CA LEU A 147 12.00 -10.68 -8.96
C LEU A 147 10.73 -9.85 -9.07
N GLY A 148 9.87 -9.86 -8.02
CA GLY A 148 8.61 -9.12 -8.03
C GLY A 148 8.79 -7.62 -8.19
N PHE A 149 9.78 -7.04 -7.48
CA PHE A 149 10.12 -5.63 -7.62
C PHE A 149 10.61 -5.29 -9.03
N SER A 150 11.51 -6.10 -9.59
CA SER A 150 12.05 -5.89 -10.93
C SER A 150 10.96 -5.93 -12.01
N VAL A 151 10.03 -6.89 -11.90
CA VAL A 151 8.87 -6.98 -12.81
C VAL A 151 7.96 -5.76 -12.68
N ALA A 152 7.64 -5.33 -11.45
CA ALA A 152 6.79 -4.17 -11.24
C ALA A 152 7.42 -2.86 -11.73
N LEU A 153 8.75 -2.73 -11.62
CA LEU A 153 9.50 -1.58 -12.12
C LEU A 153 9.44 -1.50 -13.65
N GLU A 154 9.69 -2.65 -14.32
CA GLU A 154 9.71 -2.77 -15.80
C GLU A 154 8.31 -2.80 -16.42
N ALA A 155 7.27 -3.04 -15.63
CA ALA A 155 5.89 -3.00 -16.13
C ALA A 155 5.38 -1.59 -16.48
N GLU A 156 6.09 -0.52 -16.15
CA GLU A 156 5.80 0.87 -16.52
C GLU A 156 4.31 1.25 -16.36
N PRO A 157 3.76 1.27 -15.14
CA PRO A 157 2.38 1.68 -14.93
C PRO A 157 2.16 3.17 -15.19
N ASP A 158 0.93 3.56 -15.57
CA ASP A 158 0.52 4.97 -15.63
C ASP A 158 0.35 5.56 -14.23
N VAL A 159 -0.16 4.74 -13.30
CA VAL A 159 -0.32 5.08 -11.87
C VAL A 159 0.27 3.96 -11.01
N LEU A 160 1.26 4.30 -10.20
CA LEU A 160 1.89 3.39 -9.25
C LEU A 160 1.37 3.65 -7.83
N LEU A 161 0.74 2.65 -7.25
CA LEU A 161 0.33 2.68 -5.84
C LEU A 161 1.40 2.02 -4.99
N ILE A 162 1.88 2.70 -3.94
CA ILE A 162 2.93 2.22 -3.05
C ILE A 162 2.39 2.17 -1.62
N ASP A 163 2.30 0.97 -1.04
CA ASP A 163 1.90 0.75 0.36
C ASP A 163 3.13 0.34 1.18
N GLU A 164 3.82 1.31 1.75
CA GLU A 164 4.91 1.22 2.74
C GLU A 164 6.13 0.31 2.40
N VAL A 165 6.07 -0.53 1.37
CA VAL A 165 7.05 -1.59 1.12
C VAL A 165 8.15 -1.12 0.17
N LEU A 166 9.18 -0.46 0.70
CA LEU A 166 10.42 -0.17 -0.07
C LEU A 166 11.64 -0.99 0.42
N GLY A 167 11.50 -1.83 1.44
CA GLY A 167 12.58 -2.68 1.95
C GLY A 167 12.49 -4.10 1.37
N VAL A 168 13.08 -4.34 0.18
CA VAL A 168 13.07 -5.64 -0.49
C VAL A 168 14.46 -6.24 -0.51
N GLY A 169 14.54 -7.55 -0.23
CA GLY A 169 15.80 -8.30 -0.35
C GLY A 169 16.76 -8.03 0.82
N ASP A 170 18.04 -8.11 0.53
CA ASP A 170 19.12 -7.76 1.45
C ASP A 170 19.43 -6.25 1.41
N ALA A 171 20.37 -5.80 2.26
CA ALA A 171 20.73 -4.38 2.36
C ALA A 171 21.20 -3.78 1.04
N HIS A 172 21.93 -4.53 0.22
CA HIS A 172 22.41 -4.09 -1.08
C HIS A 172 21.25 -3.86 -2.06
N PHE A 173 20.34 -4.82 -2.17
CA PHE A 173 19.20 -4.67 -3.06
C PHE A 173 18.20 -3.62 -2.56
N ALA A 174 18.09 -3.41 -1.25
CA ALA A 174 17.26 -2.36 -0.67
C ALA A 174 17.74 -0.97 -1.12
N GLU A 175 19.08 -0.71 -1.12
CA GLU A 175 19.66 0.55 -1.61
C GLU A 175 19.40 0.74 -3.12
N LYS A 176 19.63 -0.30 -3.93
CA LYS A 176 19.35 -0.29 -5.37
C LYS A 176 17.88 -0.01 -5.67
N SER A 177 16.97 -0.66 -4.92
CA SER A 177 15.54 -0.46 -5.04
C SER A 177 15.12 0.97 -4.68
N GLU A 178 15.71 1.54 -3.62
CA GLU A 178 15.46 2.92 -3.22
C GLU A 178 15.90 3.90 -4.29
N GLN A 179 17.07 3.71 -4.89
CA GLN A 179 17.54 4.52 -6.00
C GLN A 179 16.61 4.44 -7.21
N ALA A 180 16.21 3.24 -7.65
CA ALA A 180 15.29 3.04 -8.75
C ALA A 180 13.92 3.70 -8.48
N MET A 181 13.45 3.65 -7.23
CA MET A 181 12.24 4.35 -6.84
C MET A 181 12.40 5.86 -6.88
N GLN A 182 13.55 6.42 -6.45
CA GLN A 182 13.81 7.86 -6.57
C GLN A 182 13.79 8.32 -8.03
N GLU A 183 14.37 7.55 -8.95
CA GLU A 183 14.27 7.79 -10.38
C GLU A 183 12.83 7.75 -10.89
N LYS A 184 12.03 6.77 -10.40
CA LYS A 184 10.60 6.67 -10.72
C LYS A 184 9.81 7.89 -10.21
N PHE A 185 10.11 8.37 -8.99
CA PHE A 185 9.52 9.61 -8.46
C PHE A 185 9.93 10.84 -9.29
N ALA A 186 11.15 10.90 -9.79
CA ALA A 186 11.61 11.99 -10.67
C ALA A 186 11.01 11.91 -12.09
N SER A 187 10.47 10.75 -12.48
CA SER A 187 9.84 10.56 -13.80
C SER A 187 8.44 11.19 -13.85
N GLY A 188 7.83 11.18 -15.06
CA GLY A 188 6.45 11.60 -15.26
C GLY A 188 5.38 10.64 -14.76
N CYS A 189 5.74 9.51 -14.11
CA CYS A 189 4.80 8.52 -13.58
C CYS A 189 3.94 9.15 -12.48
N THR A 190 2.63 8.88 -12.47
CA THR A 190 1.75 9.25 -11.37
C THR A 190 1.95 8.28 -10.21
N ILE A 191 2.12 8.79 -8.97
CA ILE A 191 2.37 7.94 -7.81
C ILE A 191 1.39 8.29 -6.70
N ILE A 192 0.78 7.28 -6.08
CA ILE A 192 0.02 7.43 -4.83
C ILE A 192 0.76 6.65 -3.74
N LEU A 193 1.30 7.37 -2.77
CA LEU A 193 2.18 6.85 -1.72
C LEU A 193 1.47 6.81 -0.38
N VAL A 194 1.35 5.62 0.20
CA VAL A 194 1.02 5.42 1.62
C VAL A 194 2.28 5.09 2.38
N THR A 195 2.65 5.87 3.39
CA THR A 195 3.77 5.58 4.27
C THR A 195 3.57 6.20 5.66
N HIS A 196 4.15 5.58 6.67
CA HIS A 196 4.23 6.15 8.02
C HIS A 196 5.40 7.13 8.19
N ARG A 197 6.29 7.23 7.19
CA ARG A 197 7.41 8.18 7.18
C ARG A 197 6.95 9.53 6.64
N HIS A 198 6.50 10.43 7.50
CA HIS A 198 6.01 11.75 7.10
C HIS A 198 7.05 12.58 6.34
N GLU A 199 8.32 12.40 6.66
CA GLU A 199 9.45 13.03 5.95
C GLU A 199 9.49 12.63 4.47
N THR A 200 9.21 11.35 4.16
CA THR A 200 9.15 10.86 2.78
C THR A 200 8.04 11.55 1.99
N ILE A 201 6.85 11.69 2.60
CA ILE A 201 5.74 12.42 1.97
C ILE A 201 6.11 13.87 1.68
N ARG A 202 6.73 14.57 2.65
CA ARG A 202 7.14 15.97 2.46
C ARG A 202 8.18 16.17 1.38
N LYS A 203 9.11 15.21 1.23
CA LYS A 203 10.21 15.30 0.26
C LYS A 203 9.81 14.84 -1.14
N MET A 204 8.93 13.86 -1.25
CA MET A 204 8.68 13.13 -2.50
C MET A 204 7.30 13.37 -3.10
N CYS A 205 6.35 13.92 -2.35
CA CYS A 205 5.00 14.15 -2.84
C CYS A 205 4.73 15.64 -3.10
N ASP A 206 3.92 15.91 -4.14
CA ASP A 206 3.49 17.27 -4.50
C ASP A 206 2.39 17.75 -3.55
N ARG A 207 1.48 16.83 -3.17
CA ARG A 207 0.29 17.08 -2.37
C ARG A 207 0.00 15.89 -1.48
N ALA A 208 -0.80 16.08 -0.43
CA ALA A 208 -1.21 14.99 0.45
C ALA A 208 -2.70 15.05 0.77
N ILE A 209 -3.26 13.86 1.08
CA ILE A 209 -4.59 13.72 1.67
C ILE A 209 -4.46 13.03 3.03
N TRP A 210 -5.27 13.48 3.99
CA TRP A 210 -5.40 12.85 5.29
C TRP A 210 -6.74 12.13 5.38
N ILE A 211 -6.68 10.80 5.57
CA ILE A 211 -7.85 9.97 5.81
C ILE A 211 -7.95 9.66 7.30
N GLU A 212 -9.08 9.99 7.91
CA GLU A 212 -9.41 9.69 9.29
C GLU A 212 -10.78 9.02 9.38
N ASP A 213 -10.84 7.89 10.09
CA ASP A 213 -12.08 7.14 10.33
C ASP A 213 -12.88 6.82 9.05
N GLY A 214 -12.17 6.60 7.94
CA GLY A 214 -12.74 6.26 6.64
C GLY A 214 -13.19 7.45 5.80
N SER A 215 -12.89 8.70 6.19
CA SER A 215 -13.28 9.91 5.48
C SER A 215 -12.07 10.80 5.18
N THR A 216 -12.12 11.58 4.10
CA THR A 216 -11.12 12.60 3.83
C THR A 216 -11.28 13.74 4.83
N ARG A 217 -10.29 13.92 5.70
CA ARG A 217 -10.27 14.98 6.71
C ARG A 217 -9.68 16.27 6.16
N MET A 218 -8.65 16.15 5.34
CA MET A 218 -7.92 17.28 4.78
C MET A 218 -7.20 16.88 3.50
N GLU A 219 -7.08 17.81 2.57
CA GLU A 219 -6.34 17.71 1.33
C GLU A 219 -5.60 19.02 1.09
N GLY A 220 -4.34 18.96 0.62
CA GLY A 220 -3.55 20.17 0.40
C GLY A 220 -2.07 19.93 0.28
N GLY A 221 -1.28 20.96 0.55
CA GLY A 221 0.18 20.89 0.57
C GLY A 221 0.70 19.90 1.61
N THR A 222 1.79 19.18 1.26
CA THR A 222 2.35 18.10 2.09
C THR A 222 2.71 18.56 3.50
N ASP A 223 3.29 19.74 3.66
CA ASP A 223 3.68 20.31 4.97
C ASP A 223 2.49 20.59 5.87
N GLU A 224 1.43 21.18 5.29
CA GLU A 224 0.23 21.53 6.01
C GLU A 224 -0.51 20.27 6.48
N VAL A 225 -0.78 19.35 5.55
CA VAL A 225 -1.52 18.10 5.84
C VAL A 225 -0.76 17.24 6.85
N THR A 226 0.55 17.05 6.68
CA THR A 226 1.35 16.22 7.60
C THR A 226 1.48 16.87 8.98
N ARG A 227 1.61 18.20 9.07
CA ARG A 227 1.64 18.92 10.35
C ARG A 227 0.33 18.74 11.13
N ASN A 228 -0.81 18.98 10.47
CA ASN A 228 -2.13 18.81 11.11
C ASN A 228 -2.38 17.35 11.53
N TYR A 229 -1.98 16.39 10.71
CA TYR A 229 -2.07 14.99 11.05
C TYR A 229 -1.24 14.65 12.31
N LEU A 230 0.03 15.10 12.38
CA LEU A 230 0.90 14.88 13.53
C LEU A 230 0.36 15.51 14.81
N GLN A 231 -0.17 16.74 14.72
CA GLN A 231 -0.82 17.40 15.86
C GLN A 231 -2.02 16.58 16.38
N SER A 232 -2.82 16.00 15.47
CA SER A 232 -3.96 15.16 15.87
C SER A 232 -3.54 13.91 16.63
N LEU A 233 -2.35 13.36 16.35
CA LEU A 233 -1.81 12.21 17.09
C LEU A 233 -1.43 12.55 18.53
N HIS A 234 -0.92 13.76 18.76
CA HIS A 234 -0.58 14.24 20.11
C HIS A 234 -1.81 14.55 20.98
N LEU A 235 -2.86 15.08 20.37
CA LEU A 235 -4.12 15.42 21.05
C LEU A 235 -4.95 14.18 21.44
N LYS A 236 -4.78 13.04 20.74
CA LYS A 236 -5.51 11.77 20.99
C LYS A 236 -4.73 10.76 21.84
N LYS A 237 -3.62 11.15 22.54
CA LYS A 237 -3.05 10.28 23.58
C LYS A 237 -4.07 10.22 24.72
N PRO A 238 -4.62 9.03 25.07
CA PRO A 238 -5.46 8.91 26.24
C PRO A 238 -4.61 9.32 27.43
N ASP A 239 -5.13 10.23 28.23
CA ASP A 239 -4.70 10.46 29.58
C ASP A 239 -4.61 9.07 30.26
N LYS A 240 -3.42 8.66 30.68
CA LYS A 240 -3.24 7.45 31.45
C LYS A 240 -3.86 7.75 32.82
N GLY A 241 -5.20 7.70 32.85
CA GLY A 241 -5.97 7.75 34.07
C GLY A 241 -5.39 6.74 35.05
N GLU A 242 -5.06 7.25 36.18
CA GLU A 242 -4.60 6.60 37.42
C GLU A 242 -5.19 5.19 37.54
N THR A 243 -4.33 4.19 37.48
CA THR A 243 -4.66 2.87 38.00
C THR A 243 -4.97 3.04 39.50
N LYS A 244 -6.25 3.21 39.83
CA LYS A 244 -6.74 2.98 41.20
C LYS A 244 -6.34 1.56 41.56
N LYS A 245 -5.28 1.46 42.36
CA LYS A 245 -4.98 0.25 43.13
C LYS A 245 -6.22 -0.04 43.97
N SER A 246 -7.02 -1.02 43.55
CA SER A 246 -7.99 -1.63 44.45
C SER A 246 -7.21 -2.31 45.60
N PRO A 247 -7.56 -2.08 46.88
CA PRO A 247 -6.96 -2.80 47.97
C PRO A 247 -7.36 -4.28 47.87
N LEU A 248 -6.37 -5.16 47.98
CA LEU A 248 -6.57 -6.60 48.15
C LEU A 248 -7.45 -6.87 49.37
N PRO A 249 -8.43 -7.79 49.32
CA PRO A 249 -9.17 -8.20 50.51
C PRO A 249 -8.24 -8.96 51.45
N ASP A 250 -8.26 -8.54 52.75
CA ASP A 250 -7.64 -9.20 53.86
C ASP A 250 -8.32 -10.57 54.11
N SER A 251 -7.79 -11.64 53.53
CA SER A 251 -8.10 -13.01 53.91
C SER A 251 -6.89 -13.88 53.57
N ASP A 252 -5.92 -13.93 54.54
CA ASP A 252 -5.05 -15.07 54.80
C ASP A 252 -3.96 -14.69 55.80
N ARG A 253 -4.40 -14.22 57.01
CA ARG A 253 -3.58 -14.23 58.21
C ARG A 253 -4.21 -15.18 59.22
N ARG A 254 -4.19 -16.49 58.97
CA ARG A 254 -4.41 -17.54 59.99
C ARG A 254 -4.01 -18.89 59.43
N ALA A 255 -2.74 -19.19 59.37
CA ALA A 255 -2.21 -20.56 59.33
C ALA A 255 -0.67 -20.53 59.36
N ALA A 256 -0.12 -20.08 60.51
CA ALA A 256 1.26 -20.36 60.85
C ALA A 256 1.42 -20.16 62.38
N GLN A 257 0.74 -20.98 63.14
CA GLN A 257 1.03 -21.30 64.55
C GLN A 257 0.27 -22.56 64.92
N SER A 258 0.84 -23.71 64.58
CA SER A 258 0.73 -24.98 65.33
C SER A 258 1.79 -25.93 64.83
#